data_3e72f0d38a7c1fae495338a61548beb1
#
_entry.id   3e72f0d38a7c1fae495338a61548beb1
#
_cell.length_a   1.000
_cell.length_b   1.000
_cell.length_c   1.000
_cell.angle_alpha   90.00
_cell.angle_beta   90.00
_cell.angle_gamma   90.00
#
_symmetry.space_group_name_H-M   'P 1'
#
loop_
_entity.id
_entity.type
_entity.pdbx_description
1 polymer ?
#
loop_
_entity_poly.entity_id
_entity_poly.type
_entity_poly.pdbx_seq_one_letter_code
_entity_poly.pdbx_strand_id
1 'polypeptide(L)'
;MQTQPKSQELIAAFTENIEKIAVKVVVHTPSAIIIGEIYARPRLRLIDEIINGDPYLAITNAEIYDKSSKARLNTKFLILNRDQVELLIPWDDIERKKDP
;
A
#
# COMPACT_ATOMS: atom_id res chain seq x y z
N MET A 1 30.53 -14.83 -8.35
CA MET A 1 29.97 -14.61 -8.45
C MET A 1 29.00 -14.41 -7.89
N GLN A 2 28.66 -14.14 -7.41
CA GLN A 2 27.74 -13.90 -6.92
C GLN A 2 26.66 -14.08 -7.48
N THR A 3 26.62 -14.47 -8.14
CA THR A 3 25.45 -14.54 -8.77
C THR A 3 24.61 -15.48 -8.22
N GLN A 4 25.05 -16.41 -7.54
CA GLN A 4 24.26 -17.34 -7.10
C GLN A 4 23.29 -16.91 -6.19
N PRO A 5 23.58 -16.25 -5.22
CA PRO A 5 22.56 -15.86 -4.34
C PRO A 5 21.60 -15.07 -5.15
N LYS A 6 22.11 -14.44 -6.12
CA LYS A 6 21.32 -13.74 -6.94
C LYS A 6 20.34 -14.57 -7.63
N SER A 7 20.70 -15.71 -8.05
CA SER A 7 19.80 -16.60 -8.72
C SER A 7 18.72 -17.02 -7.79
N GLN A 8 19.09 -17.34 -6.59
CA GLN A 8 18.13 -17.77 -5.65
C GLN A 8 17.20 -16.67 -5.34
N GLU A 9 17.71 -15.48 -5.18
CA GLU A 9 16.87 -14.35 -4.92
C GLU A 9 15.95 -14.09 -6.06
N LEU A 10 16.41 -14.26 -7.25
CA LEU A 10 15.59 -14.04 -8.39
C LEU A 10 14.43 -15.01 -8.43
N ILE A 11 14.70 -16.22 -8.10
CA ILE A 11 13.65 -17.21 -8.10
C ILE A 11 12.64 -16.90 -7.04
N ALA A 12 13.09 -16.57 -5.86
CA ALA A 12 12.20 -16.23 -4.78
C ALA A 12 11.42 -14.98 -5.12
N ALA A 13 12.10 -13.99 -5.61
CA ALA A 13 11.45 -12.74 -5.94
C ALA A 13 10.44 -12.95 -7.05
N PHE A 14 10.78 -13.76 -8.00
CA PHE A 14 9.90 -14.01 -9.09
C PHE A 14 8.65 -14.72 -8.59
N THR A 15 8.83 -15.69 -7.75
CA THR A 15 7.72 -16.40 -7.19
C THR A 15 6.86 -15.49 -6.36
N GLU A 16 7.48 -14.64 -5.59
CA GLU A 16 6.71 -13.71 -4.79
C GLU A 16 6.01 -12.70 -5.64
N ASN A 17 6.65 -12.26 -6.69
CA ASN A 17 6.03 -11.28 -7.55
C ASN A 17 4.81 -11.83 -8.23
N ILE A 18 4.81 -13.10 -8.49
CA ILE A 18 3.66 -13.71 -9.09
C ILE A 18 2.49 -13.59 -8.15
N GLU A 19 2.77 -13.63 -6.86
CA GLU A 19 1.73 -13.58 -5.87
C GLU A 19 1.37 -12.18 -5.43
N LYS A 20 2.22 -11.21 -5.71
CA LYS A 20 1.97 -9.87 -5.27
C LYS A 20 1.32 -9.06 -6.38
N ILE A 21 0.31 -8.34 -6.02
CA ILE A 21 -0.39 -7.48 -6.96
C ILE A 21 -0.46 -6.09 -6.38
N ALA A 22 -0.65 -5.14 -7.25
CA ALA A 22 -0.82 -3.76 -6.84
C ALA A 22 -2.27 -3.59 -6.43
N VAL A 23 -2.48 -3.21 -5.19
CA VAL A 23 -3.81 -3.02 -4.66
C VAL A 23 -4.01 -1.54 -4.40
N LYS A 24 -5.00 -0.96 -5.05
CA LYS A 24 -5.30 0.44 -4.83
C LYS A 24 -6.04 0.56 -3.51
N VAL A 25 -5.61 1.48 -2.67
CA VAL A 25 -6.15 1.63 -1.33
C VAL A 25 -6.38 3.09 -1.00
N VAL A 26 -7.24 3.30 -0.04
CA VAL A 26 -7.43 4.61 0.58
C VAL A 26 -6.96 4.47 2.01
N VAL A 27 -6.05 5.33 2.43
CA VAL A 27 -5.46 5.29 3.76
C VAL A 27 -5.75 6.59 4.46
N HIS A 28 -6.28 6.51 5.65
CA HIS A 28 -6.48 7.70 6.48
C HIS A 28 -5.44 7.73 7.57
N THR A 29 -4.82 8.88 7.72
CA THR A 29 -3.90 9.16 8.82
C THR A 29 -4.46 10.36 9.56
N PRO A 30 -3.91 10.71 10.70
CA PRO A 30 -4.40 11.88 11.41
C PRO A 30 -4.35 13.17 10.59
N SER A 31 -3.38 13.30 9.70
CA SER A 31 -3.21 14.55 8.98
C SER A 31 -3.54 14.50 7.50
N ALA A 32 -3.75 13.32 6.95
CA ALA A 32 -3.89 13.20 5.50
C ALA A 32 -4.74 12.02 5.08
N ILE A 33 -5.24 12.11 3.86
CA ILE A 33 -5.87 10.99 3.20
C ILE A 33 -4.98 10.67 2.02
N ILE A 34 -4.62 9.41 1.88
CA ILE A 34 -3.71 8.97 0.83
C ILE A 34 -4.41 7.94 -0.02
N ILE A 35 -4.40 8.15 -1.32
CA ILE A 35 -4.94 7.18 -2.26
C ILE A 35 -3.77 6.72 -3.11
N GLY A 36 -3.48 5.44 -3.05
CA GLY A 36 -2.33 4.94 -3.78
C GLY A 36 -2.37 3.43 -3.89
N GLU A 37 -1.24 2.86 -4.19
CA GLU A 37 -1.16 1.43 -4.39
C GLU A 37 -0.14 0.81 -3.46
N ILE A 38 -0.49 -0.32 -2.89
CA ILE A 38 0.49 -1.11 -2.16
C ILE A 38 0.59 -2.44 -2.87
N TYR A 39 1.76 -3.05 -2.78
CA TYR A 39 1.96 -4.35 -3.40
C TYR A 39 1.83 -5.39 -2.31
N ALA A 40 0.85 -6.25 -2.46
CA ALA A 40 0.56 -7.23 -1.43
C ALA A 40 0.07 -8.50 -2.09
N ARG A 41 0.16 -9.56 -1.33
CA ARG A 41 -0.43 -10.80 -1.77
C ARG A 41 -1.92 -10.69 -1.57
N PRO A 42 -2.67 -11.50 -2.28
CA PRO A 42 -4.11 -11.36 -2.26
C PRO A 42 -4.72 -11.60 -0.89
N ARG A 43 -5.78 -10.90 -0.63
CA ARG A 43 -6.61 -11.15 0.51
C ARG A 43 -5.95 -11.26 1.85
N LEU A 44 -5.90 -12.42 2.42
CA LEU A 44 -5.37 -12.60 3.75
C LEU A 44 -3.98 -12.02 3.90
N ARG A 45 -3.23 -12.01 2.80
CA ARG A 45 -1.90 -11.47 2.87
C ARG A 45 -1.90 -9.97 3.01
N LEU A 46 -2.89 -9.32 2.44
CA LEU A 46 -2.99 -7.88 2.59
C LEU A 46 -3.18 -7.55 4.06
N ILE A 47 -4.07 -8.24 4.72
CA ILE A 47 -4.32 -8.03 6.14
C ILE A 47 -3.04 -8.28 6.93
N ASP A 48 -2.37 -9.37 6.61
CA ASP A 48 -1.17 -9.74 7.30
C ASP A 48 -0.08 -8.69 7.13
N GLU A 49 0.05 -8.16 5.94
CA GLU A 49 1.05 -7.15 5.67
C GLU A 49 0.77 -5.87 6.44
N ILE A 50 -0.47 -5.53 6.60
CA ILE A 50 -0.82 -4.32 7.32
C ILE A 50 -0.63 -4.51 8.82
N ILE A 51 -1.04 -5.64 9.35
CA ILE A 51 -0.99 -5.86 10.77
C ILE A 51 0.39 -6.27 11.26
N ASN A 52 1.01 -7.15 10.53
CA ASN A 52 2.26 -7.76 10.97
C ASN A 52 3.47 -7.40 10.10
N GLY A 53 3.31 -6.44 9.23
CA GLY A 53 4.40 -6.08 8.34
C GLY A 53 5.43 -5.18 8.99
N ASP A 54 6.30 -4.64 8.16
CA ASP A 54 7.32 -3.73 8.61
C ASP A 54 6.71 -2.49 9.22
N PRO A 55 7.47 -1.77 10.03
CA PRO A 55 6.96 -0.52 10.61
C PRO A 55 6.61 0.52 9.56
N TYR A 56 7.10 0.37 8.37
CA TYR A 56 6.83 1.33 7.31
C TYR A 56 6.09 0.67 6.16
N LEU A 57 5.17 1.41 5.61
CA LEU A 57 4.34 0.94 4.51
C LEU A 57 4.71 1.74 3.28
N ALA A 58 5.08 1.05 2.21
CA ALA A 58 5.44 1.71 0.96
C ALA A 58 4.18 1.85 0.10
N ILE A 59 3.92 3.05 -0.36
CA ILE A 59 2.77 3.33 -1.20
C ILE A 59 3.27 3.98 -2.48
N THR A 60 2.82 3.47 -3.61
CA THR A 60 3.25 4.00 -4.90
C THR A 60 2.09 4.70 -5.59
N ASN A 61 2.43 5.59 -6.50
CA ASN A 61 1.46 6.34 -7.29
C ASN A 61 0.39 6.94 -6.40
N ALA A 62 0.83 7.71 -5.44
CA ALA A 62 -0.05 8.19 -4.38
C ALA A 62 -0.48 9.63 -4.58
N GLU A 63 -1.73 9.87 -4.21
CA GLU A 63 -2.27 11.22 -4.10
C GLU A 63 -2.46 11.45 -2.62
N ILE A 64 -1.95 12.56 -2.13
CA ILE A 64 -2.01 12.89 -0.72
C ILE A 64 -2.85 14.15 -0.57
N TYR A 65 -3.86 14.07 0.27
CA TYR A 65 -4.72 15.19 0.56
C TYR A 65 -4.50 15.59 2.00
N ASP A 66 -3.98 16.79 2.21
CA ASP A 66 -3.72 17.30 3.55
C ASP A 66 -5.04 17.73 4.16
N LYS A 67 -5.36 17.19 5.31
CA LYS A 67 -6.67 17.47 5.92
C LYS A 67 -6.82 18.90 6.40
N SER A 68 -5.73 19.52 6.82
CA SER A 68 -5.84 20.86 7.36
C SER A 68 -5.72 21.94 6.30
N SER A 69 -4.77 21.83 5.41
CA SER A 69 -4.54 22.87 4.42
C SER A 69 -5.30 22.65 3.13
N LYS A 70 -5.82 21.46 2.95
CA LYS A 70 -6.51 21.05 1.73
C LYS A 70 -5.58 21.00 0.54
N ALA A 71 -4.29 21.01 0.78
CA ALA A 71 -3.31 20.88 -0.29
C ALA A 71 -3.30 19.44 -0.82
N ARG A 72 -2.92 19.31 -2.07
CA ARG A 72 -2.81 18.00 -2.72
C ARG A 72 -1.42 17.84 -3.26
N LEU A 73 -0.89 16.65 -3.10
CA LEU A 73 0.40 16.29 -3.65
C LEU A 73 0.26 14.97 -4.37
N ASN A 74 1.04 14.80 -5.41
CA ASN A 74 1.14 13.50 -6.06
C ASN A 74 2.57 13.07 -5.96
N THR A 75 2.78 11.81 -5.69
CA THR A 75 4.13 11.28 -5.65
C THR A 75 4.12 9.86 -6.20
N LYS A 76 5.23 9.47 -6.80
CA LYS A 76 5.33 8.12 -7.30
C LYS A 76 5.63 7.13 -6.20
N PHE A 77 6.16 7.61 -5.09
CA PHE A 77 6.53 6.71 -4.01
C PHE A 77 6.57 7.47 -2.70
N LEU A 78 6.00 6.86 -1.68
CA LEU A 78 6.12 7.41 -0.34
C LEU A 78 6.23 6.27 0.65
N ILE A 79 6.77 6.58 1.80
CA ILE A 79 6.86 5.64 2.90
C ILE A 79 6.07 6.23 4.05
N LEU A 80 5.17 5.43 4.57
CA LEU A 80 4.28 5.87 5.64
C LEU A 80 4.58 5.04 6.88
N ASN A 81 4.65 5.69 8.03
CA ASN A 81 4.77 4.98 9.27
C ASN A 81 3.47 4.24 9.49
N ARG A 82 3.54 2.92 9.59
CA ARG A 82 2.36 2.10 9.70
C ARG A 82 1.50 2.46 10.91
N ASP A 83 2.14 2.93 11.96
CA ASP A 83 1.39 3.30 13.15
C ASP A 83 0.50 4.52 12.94
N GLN A 84 0.69 5.23 11.85
CA GLN A 84 -0.15 6.38 11.56
C GLN A 84 -1.38 6.00 10.75
N VAL A 85 -1.53 4.76 10.40
CA VAL A 85 -2.69 4.32 9.64
C VAL A 85 -3.86 4.16 10.57
N GLU A 86 -4.86 5.00 10.40
CA GLU A 86 -6.08 4.90 11.18
C GLU A 86 -7.05 3.92 10.53
N LEU A 87 -7.10 3.94 9.21
CA LEU A 87 -7.86 2.94 8.50
C LEU A 87 -7.29 2.80 7.10
N LEU A 88 -7.49 1.66 6.53
CA LEU A 88 -7.07 1.37 5.17
C LEU A 88 -8.17 0.58 4.51
N ILE A 89 -8.62 1.04 3.36
CA ILE A 89 -9.70 0.39 2.64
C ILE A 89 -9.25 0.09 1.22
N PRO A 90 -9.32 -1.16 0.79
CA PRO A 90 -9.07 -1.45 -0.61
C PRO A 90 -10.10 -0.72 -1.46
N TRP A 91 -9.62 -0.10 -2.51
CA TRP A 91 -10.48 0.72 -3.35
C TRP A 91 -11.69 -0.05 -3.87
N ASP A 92 -11.46 -1.27 -4.27
CA ASP A 92 -12.53 -2.06 -4.85
C ASP A 92 -13.58 -2.50 -3.85
N ASP A 93 -13.27 -2.39 -2.58
CA ASP A 93 -14.22 -2.77 -1.55
C ASP A 93 -15.10 -1.63 -1.10
N ILE A 94 -14.87 -0.46 -1.62
CA ILE A 94 -15.64 0.71 -1.23
C ILE A 94 -16.99 0.65 -1.91
N GLU A 95 -18.03 0.71 -1.10
CA GLU A 95 -19.37 0.73 -1.63
C GLU A 95 -19.93 2.12 -1.41
N ARG A 96 -20.41 2.72 -2.49
CA ARG A 96 -20.95 4.05 -2.37
C ARG A 96 -22.45 3.93 -2.22
N LYS A 97 -22.94 4.56 -1.17
CA LYS A 97 -24.36 4.56 -0.99
C LYS A 97 -24.99 5.43 -2.04
N LYS A 98 -26.08 4.95 -2.59
CA LYS A 98 -26.83 5.78 -3.50
C LYS A 98 -27.84 6.52 -2.70
N ASP A 99 -28.15 7.69 -3.16
CA ASP A 99 -29.15 8.46 -2.50
C ASP A 99 -30.47 7.74 -2.58
N PRO A 100 -31.24 7.83 -1.54
CA PRO A 100 -32.56 7.18 -1.53
C PRO A 100 -33.49 7.75 -2.57
#